data_0ce97f045da18a58ba1371e583185045
#
_entry.id   0ce97f045da18a58ba1371e583185045
#
_cell.length_a   1.000
_cell.length_b   1.000
_cell.length_c   1.000
_cell.angle_alpha   90.00
_cell.angle_beta   90.00
_cell.angle_gamma   90.00
#
_symmetry.space_group_name_H-M   'P 1'
#
loop_
_entity.id
_entity.type
_entity.pdbx_description
1 polymer ?
#
loop_
_entity_poly.entity_id
_entity_poly.type
_entity_poly.pdbx_seq_one_letter_code
_entity_poly.pdbx_strand_id
1 'polypeptide(L)'
;MIKKSITVFLKEMKCLFRDRKSFFASLIFPAMLVFFVLLLINASLGAKIGGKPAVSVSYKENAFYDFLIKKDVFEIKTVDEPYSALKSGKISGYILIDKNADEKILNGENFSVDVDYMVSSNDSKEVLSLVSSCESEFKNLVSAQKFGDVKEIYEFVNKNTVKAGKTGLNKAYTNYFLPIISVLYACVAMASAAAELSAGEKERGTWEPLLATGVSRKSLVLGKIFAVSLMAFLSSLSSVLGFFAYAFLAAGGVSISVANIFEFLLILVLFEIFASSVYFAFGVISKSSKEAQLYALPVSAAFTAPMFFLNLINPQNIGLKELCVPGFNLVCVVCEIFSASFNLIHFLAVCAWMILYFFVILKITEKFLSKESVI
;
A
#
# COMPACT_ATOMS: atom_id res chain seq x y z
N MET A 1 -18.37 8.49 31.44
CA MET A 1 -17.93 7.34 30.64
C MET A 1 -16.55 7.59 30.03
N ILE A 2 -16.36 8.61 29.24
CA ILE A 2 -15.09 8.93 28.54
C ILE A 2 -13.88 9.02 29.49
N LYS A 3 -13.98 9.77 30.60
CA LYS A 3 -12.89 9.87 31.60
C LYS A 3 -12.42 8.49 32.12
N LYS A 4 -13.36 7.58 32.41
CA LYS A 4 -13.04 6.23 32.89
C LYS A 4 -12.36 5.37 31.80
N SER A 5 -12.80 5.49 30.52
CA SER A 5 -12.13 4.80 29.40
C SER A 5 -10.70 5.31 29.17
N ILE A 6 -10.47 6.63 29.29
CA ILE A 6 -9.13 7.23 29.20
C ILE A 6 -8.24 6.72 30.35
N THR A 7 -8.77 6.62 31.56
CA THR A 7 -7.98 6.10 32.71
C THR A 7 -7.57 4.65 32.49
N VAL A 8 -8.48 3.81 31.96
CA VAL A 8 -8.15 2.42 31.59
C VAL A 8 -7.10 2.41 30.50
N PHE A 9 -7.28 3.17 29.42
CA PHE A 9 -6.32 3.29 28.33
C PHE A 9 -4.92 3.65 28.86
N LEU A 10 -4.80 4.69 29.68
CA LEU A 10 -3.51 5.12 30.25
C LEU A 10 -2.88 4.05 31.14
N LYS A 11 -3.70 3.31 31.91
CA LYS A 11 -3.23 2.16 32.69
C LYS A 11 -2.66 1.07 31.79
N GLU A 12 -3.38 0.69 30.74
CA GLU A 12 -2.93 -0.34 29.80
C GLU A 12 -1.66 0.09 29.06
N MET A 13 -1.60 1.33 28.59
CA MET A 13 -0.39 1.88 27.98
C MET A 13 0.81 1.84 28.91
N LYS A 14 0.62 2.19 30.19
CA LYS A 14 1.69 2.10 31.19
C LYS A 14 2.17 0.67 31.40
N CYS A 15 1.27 -0.32 31.33
CA CYS A 15 1.63 -1.73 31.40
C CYS A 15 2.43 -2.18 30.19
N LEU A 16 2.00 -1.82 28.96
CA LEU A 16 2.69 -2.15 27.72
C LEU A 16 4.07 -1.49 27.62
N PHE A 17 4.20 -0.22 28.02
CA PHE A 17 5.50 0.47 28.08
C PHE A 17 6.45 -0.07 29.14
N ARG A 18 5.93 -0.68 30.22
CA ARG A 18 6.75 -1.27 31.27
C ARG A 18 7.49 -2.52 30.81
N ASP A 19 6.92 -3.28 29.90
CA ASP A 19 7.64 -4.35 29.19
C ASP A 19 8.47 -3.77 28.03
N ARG A 20 9.60 -3.16 28.41
CA ARG A 20 10.50 -2.47 27.46
C ARG A 20 10.93 -3.37 26.31
N LYS A 21 11.18 -4.67 26.57
CA LYS A 21 11.67 -5.60 25.55
C LYS A 21 10.63 -5.83 24.45
N SER A 22 9.41 -6.18 24.81
CA SER A 22 8.31 -6.39 23.85
C SER A 22 7.92 -5.09 23.17
N PHE A 23 7.91 -3.97 23.88
CA PHE A 23 7.59 -2.67 23.31
C PHE A 23 8.62 -2.24 22.26
N PHE A 24 9.90 -2.24 22.57
CA PHE A 24 10.95 -1.88 21.61
C PHE A 24 11.03 -2.88 20.45
N ALA A 25 10.79 -4.17 20.69
CA ALA A 25 10.72 -5.15 19.62
C ALA A 25 9.58 -4.85 18.66
N SER A 26 8.38 -4.53 19.15
CA SER A 26 7.23 -4.17 18.30
C SER A 26 7.41 -2.85 17.54
N LEU A 27 8.28 -1.96 18.02
CA LEU A 27 8.54 -0.67 17.39
C LEU A 27 9.73 -0.70 16.42
N ILE A 28 10.84 -1.33 16.80
CA ILE A 28 12.08 -1.28 16.00
C ILE A 28 12.10 -2.40 14.96
N PHE A 29 11.64 -3.59 15.33
CA PHE A 29 11.72 -4.77 14.47
C PHE A 29 10.98 -4.59 13.12
N PRO A 30 9.75 -4.03 13.04
CA PRO A 30 9.09 -3.78 11.77
C PRO A 30 9.91 -2.87 10.85
N ALA A 31 10.43 -1.75 11.37
CA ALA A 31 11.24 -0.83 10.57
C ALA A 31 12.51 -1.49 10.02
N MET A 32 13.24 -2.19 10.89
CA MET A 32 14.45 -2.90 10.48
C MET A 32 14.15 -3.99 9.46
N LEU A 33 13.14 -4.81 9.71
CA LEU A 33 12.82 -5.93 8.83
C LEU A 33 12.36 -5.44 7.46
N VAL A 34 11.51 -4.42 7.39
CA VAL A 34 11.09 -3.81 6.13
C VAL A 34 12.30 -3.25 5.37
N PHE A 35 13.17 -2.50 6.05
CA PHE A 35 14.37 -1.94 5.44
C PHE A 35 15.26 -3.04 4.86
N PHE A 36 15.59 -4.09 5.64
CA PHE A 36 16.46 -5.16 5.18
C PHE A 36 15.84 -6.04 4.11
N VAL A 37 14.52 -6.35 4.20
CA VAL A 37 13.83 -7.14 3.17
C VAL A 37 13.84 -6.41 1.84
N LEU A 38 13.52 -5.11 1.83
CA LEU A 38 13.56 -4.31 0.61
C LEU A 38 14.99 -4.15 0.07
N LEU A 39 15.99 -4.06 0.95
CA LEU A 39 17.39 -4.02 0.55
C LEU A 39 17.82 -5.36 -0.07
N LEU A 40 17.41 -6.50 0.50
CA LEU A 40 17.69 -7.83 -0.05
C LEU A 40 16.98 -8.04 -1.39
N ILE A 41 15.72 -7.64 -1.50
CA ILE A 41 14.97 -7.68 -2.77
C ILE A 41 15.71 -6.84 -3.81
N ASN A 42 16.11 -5.62 -3.47
CA ASN A 42 16.88 -4.75 -4.37
C ASN A 42 18.23 -5.38 -4.74
N ALA A 43 18.95 -5.95 -3.79
CA ALA A 43 20.23 -6.61 -4.05
C ALA A 43 20.07 -7.88 -4.92
N SER A 44 19.03 -8.68 -4.67
CA SER A 44 18.76 -9.91 -5.41
C SER A 44 18.24 -9.64 -6.83
N LEU A 45 17.40 -8.64 -6.97
CA LEU A 45 16.86 -8.17 -8.25
C LEU A 45 17.76 -7.09 -8.86
N GLY A 46 18.49 -6.33 -8.08
CA GLY A 46 19.23 -5.11 -8.43
C GLY A 46 20.53 -5.32 -9.17
N ALA A 47 21.02 -6.56 -9.30
CA ALA A 47 21.98 -6.87 -10.36
C ALA A 47 21.37 -6.62 -11.76
N LYS A 48 20.01 -6.48 -11.85
CA LYS A 48 19.28 -6.13 -13.08
C LYS A 48 18.31 -4.92 -12.93
N ILE A 49 17.91 -4.52 -11.72
CA ILE A 49 16.83 -3.53 -11.47
C ILE A 49 17.35 -2.10 -11.27
N GLY A 50 18.64 -1.88 -11.13
CA GLY A 50 19.23 -0.52 -11.12
C GLY A 50 19.51 0.04 -12.51
N GLY A 51 19.40 -0.73 -13.57
CA GLY A 51 19.57 -0.35 -14.96
C GLY A 51 18.21 -0.04 -15.61
N LYS A 52 18.16 1.01 -16.43
CA LYS A 52 17.03 1.23 -17.32
C LYS A 52 16.86 -0.02 -18.19
N PRO A 53 15.63 -0.52 -18.41
CA PRO A 53 15.45 -1.66 -19.29
C PRO A 53 15.97 -1.33 -20.69
N ALA A 54 16.79 -2.24 -21.21
CA ALA A 54 17.37 -2.07 -22.54
C ALA A 54 16.28 -2.35 -23.59
N VAL A 55 16.02 -1.37 -24.44
CA VAL A 55 15.01 -1.49 -25.50
C VAL A 55 15.61 -1.13 -26.86
N SER A 56 15.07 -1.70 -27.92
CA SER A 56 15.30 -1.24 -29.28
C SER A 56 14.02 -0.57 -29.82
N VAL A 57 14.17 0.40 -30.70
CA VAL A 57 13.05 1.16 -31.28
C VAL A 57 13.10 1.06 -32.77
N SER A 58 11.94 0.79 -33.40
CA SER A 58 11.85 0.58 -34.87
C SER A 58 12.08 1.84 -35.67
N TYR A 59 11.54 2.98 -35.24
CA TYR A 59 11.63 4.25 -35.92
C TYR A 59 12.05 5.37 -34.98
N LYS A 60 13.11 6.11 -35.35
CA LYS A 60 13.78 7.08 -34.48
C LYS A 60 13.50 8.55 -34.86
N GLU A 61 12.84 8.79 -35.97
CA GLU A 61 12.58 10.14 -36.48
C GLU A 61 11.12 10.53 -36.24
N ASN A 62 10.70 10.61 -34.97
CA ASN A 62 9.37 11.07 -34.56
C ASN A 62 9.39 11.71 -33.18
N ALA A 63 8.39 12.53 -32.90
CA ALA A 63 8.26 13.28 -31.65
C ALA A 63 8.09 12.38 -30.42
N PHE A 64 7.47 11.21 -30.56
CA PHE A 64 7.34 10.26 -29.47
C PHE A 64 8.68 9.61 -29.09
N TYR A 65 9.54 9.31 -30.04
CA TYR A 65 10.89 8.82 -29.77
C TYR A 65 11.72 9.86 -29.01
N ASP A 66 11.67 11.13 -29.41
CA ASP A 66 12.33 12.22 -28.71
C ASP A 66 11.78 12.37 -27.26
N PHE A 67 10.47 12.19 -27.11
CA PHE A 67 9.86 12.15 -25.78
C PHE A 67 10.42 11.02 -24.91
N LEU A 68 10.57 9.80 -25.47
CA LEU A 68 11.15 8.67 -24.74
C LEU A 68 12.61 8.93 -24.34
N ILE A 69 13.44 9.52 -25.23
CA ILE A 69 14.82 9.88 -24.91
C ILE A 69 14.88 10.87 -23.75
N LYS A 70 14.06 11.92 -23.80
CA LYS A 70 14.06 12.96 -22.77
C LYS A 70 13.52 12.51 -21.43
N LYS A 71 12.54 11.61 -21.44
CA LYS A 71 12.04 10.92 -20.24
C LYS A 71 13.13 10.09 -19.57
N ASP A 72 14.12 9.62 -20.35
CA ASP A 72 15.28 8.91 -19.85
C ASP A 72 14.94 7.65 -19.01
N VAL A 73 13.84 6.96 -19.42
CA VAL A 73 13.31 5.76 -18.71
C VAL A 73 13.94 4.48 -19.25
N PHE A 74 14.43 4.50 -20.50
CA PHE A 74 14.98 3.34 -21.20
C PHE A 74 16.45 3.53 -21.57
N GLU A 75 17.20 2.41 -21.60
CA GLU A 75 18.48 2.33 -22.28
C GLU A 75 18.24 1.94 -23.73
N ILE A 76 18.27 2.89 -24.68
CA ILE A 76 17.97 2.63 -26.07
C ILE A 76 19.21 2.05 -26.75
N LYS A 77 19.13 0.78 -27.18
CA LYS A 77 20.18 0.08 -27.91
C LYS A 77 19.80 -0.07 -29.37
N THR A 78 20.73 0.27 -30.23
CA THR A 78 20.59 -0.02 -31.68
C THR A 78 21.06 -1.43 -31.92
N VAL A 79 20.18 -2.29 -32.45
CA VAL A 79 20.46 -3.71 -32.70
C VAL A 79 19.99 -4.02 -34.13
N ASP A 80 20.82 -4.70 -34.90
CA ASP A 80 20.49 -5.04 -36.26
C ASP A 80 19.37 -6.07 -36.39
N GLU A 81 19.30 -7.01 -35.45
CA GLU A 81 18.25 -8.03 -35.36
C GLU A 81 17.51 -7.97 -34.03
N PRO A 82 16.46 -7.12 -33.88
CA PRO A 82 15.76 -6.92 -32.61
C PRO A 82 15.15 -8.21 -32.02
N TYR A 83 14.59 -9.07 -32.88
CA TYR A 83 13.95 -10.31 -32.41
C TYR A 83 14.95 -11.35 -31.88
N SER A 84 16.14 -11.46 -32.47
CA SER A 84 17.19 -12.33 -31.97
C SER A 84 17.80 -11.81 -30.67
N ALA A 85 17.96 -10.49 -30.57
CA ALA A 85 18.41 -9.82 -29.34
C ALA A 85 17.39 -9.93 -28.20
N LEU A 86 16.10 -9.87 -28.50
CA LEU A 86 15.03 -10.10 -27.53
C LEU A 86 15.05 -11.54 -27.00
N LYS A 87 15.16 -12.54 -27.90
CA LYS A 87 15.27 -13.96 -27.50
C LYS A 87 16.53 -14.26 -26.68
N SER A 88 17.64 -13.60 -26.97
CA SER A 88 18.90 -13.78 -26.22
C SER A 88 18.97 -12.97 -24.93
N GLY A 89 17.95 -12.15 -24.61
CA GLY A 89 17.89 -11.31 -23.42
C GLY A 89 18.85 -10.11 -23.45
N LYS A 90 19.38 -9.74 -24.62
CA LYS A 90 20.20 -8.52 -24.81
C LYS A 90 19.39 -7.26 -24.70
N ILE A 91 18.11 -7.30 -25.10
CA ILE A 91 17.11 -6.26 -24.93
C ILE A 91 15.88 -6.85 -24.23
N SER A 92 15.18 -6.02 -23.46
CA SER A 92 14.01 -6.41 -22.70
C SER A 92 12.71 -6.14 -23.46
N GLY A 93 12.75 -5.34 -24.52
CA GLY A 93 11.61 -5.04 -25.37
C GLY A 93 12.01 -4.40 -26.70
N TYR A 94 11.14 -4.57 -27.69
CA TYR A 94 11.25 -3.92 -28.98
C TYR A 94 10.02 -3.05 -29.20
N ILE A 95 10.21 -1.72 -29.27
CA ILE A 95 9.15 -0.73 -29.39
C ILE A 95 8.93 -0.43 -30.86
N LEU A 96 7.75 -0.73 -31.34
CA LEU A 96 7.30 -0.48 -32.71
C LEU A 96 6.51 0.83 -32.72
N ILE A 97 7.07 1.87 -33.33
CA ILE A 97 6.42 3.16 -33.48
C ILE A 97 5.99 3.30 -34.95
N ASP A 98 4.78 3.80 -35.12
CA ASP A 98 4.25 4.10 -36.45
C ASP A 98 5.13 5.17 -37.18
N LYS A 99 5.51 4.89 -38.43
CA LYS A 99 6.34 5.83 -39.22
C LYS A 99 5.65 7.18 -39.43
N ASN A 100 4.33 7.18 -39.51
CA ASN A 100 3.52 8.36 -39.77
C ASN A 100 2.93 8.94 -38.47
N ALA A 101 3.56 8.67 -37.31
CA ALA A 101 3.05 9.12 -36.01
C ALA A 101 2.88 10.65 -35.97
N ASP A 102 3.86 11.41 -36.48
CA ASP A 102 3.83 12.87 -36.46
C ASP A 102 2.73 13.44 -37.40
N GLU A 103 2.54 12.84 -38.57
CA GLU A 103 1.45 13.23 -39.51
C GLU A 103 0.07 12.91 -38.90
N LYS A 104 -0.08 11.77 -38.25
CA LYS A 104 -1.32 11.41 -37.53
C LYS A 104 -1.64 12.39 -36.43
N ILE A 105 -0.62 12.83 -35.67
CA ILE A 105 -0.77 13.83 -34.61
C ILE A 105 -1.26 15.16 -35.23
N LEU A 106 -0.67 15.62 -36.36
CA LEU A 106 -1.09 16.82 -37.04
C LEU A 106 -2.54 16.76 -37.52
N ASN A 107 -2.96 15.60 -38.00
CA ASN A 107 -4.33 15.37 -38.49
C ASN A 107 -5.34 15.12 -37.33
N GLY A 108 -4.89 15.06 -36.06
CA GLY A 108 -5.71 14.74 -34.93
C GLY A 108 -6.14 13.26 -34.84
N GLU A 109 -5.41 12.38 -35.54
CA GLU A 109 -5.63 10.95 -35.57
C GLU A 109 -4.85 10.22 -34.45
N ASN A 110 -5.32 9.04 -34.06
CA ASN A 110 -4.59 8.20 -33.10
C ASN A 110 -3.41 7.49 -33.80
N PHE A 111 -2.21 7.60 -33.23
CA PHE A 111 -1.07 6.77 -33.61
C PHE A 111 -0.95 5.57 -32.65
N SER A 112 -0.44 4.44 -33.13
CA SER A 112 -0.21 3.24 -32.33
C SER A 112 1.26 3.07 -31.97
N VAL A 113 1.48 2.58 -30.77
CA VAL A 113 2.79 2.14 -30.28
C VAL A 113 2.62 0.71 -29.81
N ASP A 114 3.24 -0.23 -30.52
CA ASP A 114 3.23 -1.63 -30.17
C ASP A 114 4.54 -2.03 -29.51
N VAL A 115 4.51 -3.03 -28.62
CA VAL A 115 5.68 -3.51 -27.92
C VAL A 115 5.78 -5.02 -28.07
N ASP A 116 6.81 -5.48 -28.74
CA ASP A 116 7.18 -6.88 -28.75
C ASP A 116 8.02 -7.20 -27.51
N TYR A 117 7.58 -8.17 -26.72
CA TYR A 117 8.20 -8.53 -25.46
C TYR A 117 8.11 -10.03 -25.17
N MET A 118 8.98 -10.55 -24.30
CA MET A 118 8.91 -11.94 -23.85
C MET A 118 8.00 -12.07 -22.61
N VAL A 119 6.91 -12.81 -22.72
CA VAL A 119 5.92 -13.02 -21.65
C VAL A 119 6.53 -13.66 -20.40
N SER A 120 7.61 -14.44 -20.55
CA SER A 120 8.32 -15.11 -19.46
C SER A 120 9.28 -14.21 -18.69
N SER A 121 9.59 -13.01 -19.17
CA SER A 121 10.53 -12.08 -18.53
C SER A 121 9.79 -10.96 -17.80
N ASN A 122 10.15 -10.74 -16.53
CA ASN A 122 9.62 -9.62 -15.74
C ASN A 122 10.08 -8.27 -16.28
N ASP A 123 11.33 -8.18 -16.74
CA ASP A 123 11.90 -6.97 -17.33
C ASP A 123 11.12 -6.55 -18.61
N SER A 124 10.68 -7.55 -19.37
CA SER A 124 9.88 -7.32 -20.58
C SER A 124 8.46 -6.84 -20.27
N LYS A 125 7.84 -7.31 -19.20
CA LYS A 125 6.54 -6.81 -18.73
C LYS A 125 6.65 -5.38 -18.19
N GLU A 126 7.78 -5.06 -17.58
CA GLU A 126 8.08 -3.70 -17.12
C GLU A 126 8.18 -2.74 -18.30
N VAL A 127 8.87 -3.12 -19.40
CA VAL A 127 8.92 -2.32 -20.63
C VAL A 127 7.51 -2.01 -21.14
N LEU A 128 6.62 -3.01 -21.21
CA LEU A 128 5.25 -2.82 -21.65
C LEU A 128 4.51 -1.77 -20.80
N SER A 129 4.61 -1.88 -19.47
CA SER A 129 3.95 -0.95 -18.55
C SER A 129 4.50 0.47 -18.64
N LEU A 130 5.82 0.60 -18.82
CA LEU A 130 6.49 1.90 -18.99
C LEU A 130 6.13 2.56 -20.32
N VAL A 131 6.11 1.80 -21.40
CA VAL A 131 5.73 2.32 -22.73
C VAL A 131 4.27 2.77 -22.72
N SER A 132 3.34 1.96 -22.18
CA SER A 132 1.93 2.34 -22.06
C SER A 132 1.72 3.60 -21.22
N SER A 133 2.50 3.76 -20.15
CA SER A 133 2.48 4.98 -19.33
C SER A 133 3.01 6.19 -20.10
N CYS A 134 4.13 6.04 -20.84
CA CYS A 134 4.69 7.10 -21.66
C CYS A 134 3.77 7.47 -22.82
N GLU A 135 3.13 6.49 -23.46
CA GLU A 135 2.16 6.71 -24.53
C GLU A 135 0.95 7.51 -24.05
N SER A 136 0.37 7.11 -22.91
CA SER A 136 -0.76 7.81 -22.32
C SER A 136 -0.41 9.24 -21.93
N GLU A 137 0.77 9.45 -21.33
CA GLU A 137 1.24 10.77 -20.95
C GLU A 137 1.51 11.66 -22.19
N PHE A 138 2.13 11.10 -23.21
CA PHE A 138 2.39 11.80 -24.46
C PHE A 138 1.07 12.19 -25.15
N LYS A 139 0.12 11.26 -25.28
CA LYS A 139 -1.22 11.54 -25.83
C LYS A 139 -1.94 12.63 -25.05
N ASN A 140 -1.88 12.61 -23.71
CA ASN A 140 -2.47 13.66 -22.88
C ASN A 140 -1.81 15.03 -23.09
N LEU A 141 -0.49 15.07 -23.26
CA LEU A 141 0.23 16.32 -23.55
C LEU A 141 -0.15 16.91 -24.90
N VAL A 142 -0.31 16.06 -25.90
CA VAL A 142 -0.53 16.47 -27.31
C VAL A 142 -2.00 16.76 -27.59
N SER A 143 -2.93 16.04 -26.98
CA SER A 143 -4.37 16.11 -27.26
C SER A 143 -5.03 17.47 -26.99
N ALA A 144 -4.41 18.30 -26.16
CA ALA A 144 -4.92 19.63 -25.81
C ALA A 144 -4.45 20.74 -26.79
N GLN A 145 -3.57 20.41 -27.71
CA GLN A 145 -2.97 21.42 -28.64
C GLN A 145 -3.21 21.08 -30.11
N LYS A 146 -3.43 22.12 -30.88
CA LYS A 146 -3.45 22.03 -32.37
C LYS A 146 -2.12 22.50 -32.88
N PHE A 147 -1.44 21.63 -33.59
CA PHE A 147 -0.15 21.91 -34.23
C PHE A 147 -0.37 22.25 -35.72
N GLY A 148 0.38 23.22 -36.20
CA GLY A 148 0.37 23.59 -37.63
C GLY A 148 1.50 22.91 -38.41
N ASP A 149 2.60 22.52 -37.75
CA ASP A 149 3.77 21.89 -38.35
C ASP A 149 4.43 20.89 -37.37
N VAL A 150 5.15 19.91 -37.94
CA VAL A 150 5.93 18.91 -37.16
C VAL A 150 6.94 19.58 -36.24
N LYS A 151 7.54 20.69 -36.66
CA LYS A 151 8.47 21.48 -35.85
C LYS A 151 7.87 21.93 -34.50
N GLU A 152 6.62 22.36 -34.53
CA GLU A 152 5.89 22.80 -33.33
C GLU A 152 5.69 21.66 -32.34
N ILE A 153 5.44 20.43 -32.84
CA ILE A 153 5.33 19.23 -32.00
C ILE A 153 6.65 18.99 -31.26
N TYR A 154 7.78 19.05 -31.95
CA TYR A 154 9.11 18.86 -31.37
C TYR A 154 9.46 19.96 -30.35
N GLU A 155 9.15 21.21 -30.63
CA GLU A 155 9.38 22.32 -29.71
C GLU A 155 8.51 22.18 -28.44
N PHE A 156 7.25 21.80 -28.62
CA PHE A 156 6.33 21.55 -27.52
C PHE A 156 6.79 20.38 -26.61
N VAL A 157 7.17 19.26 -27.21
CA VAL A 157 7.73 18.11 -26.51
C VAL A 157 9.01 18.49 -25.77
N ASN A 158 9.88 19.28 -26.41
CA ASN A 158 11.11 19.78 -25.81
C ASN A 158 10.86 20.62 -24.54
N LYS A 159 9.85 21.48 -24.59
CA LYS A 159 9.51 22.41 -23.51
C LYS A 159 8.79 21.72 -22.33
N ASN A 160 7.97 20.72 -22.62
CA ASN A 160 7.07 20.13 -21.64
C ASN A 160 7.53 18.76 -21.11
N THR A 161 8.59 18.16 -21.69
CA THR A 161 9.10 16.89 -21.22
C THR A 161 9.90 17.08 -19.92
N VAL A 162 9.39 16.56 -18.83
CA VAL A 162 10.10 16.49 -17.55
C VAL A 162 10.89 15.17 -17.54
N LYS A 163 12.20 15.22 -17.24
CA LYS A 163 12.99 14.00 -17.03
C LYS A 163 12.32 13.13 -15.96
N ALA A 164 11.92 11.94 -16.34
CA ALA A 164 11.47 10.98 -15.36
C ALA A 164 12.70 10.56 -14.54
N GLY A 165 12.79 11.03 -13.31
CA GLY A 165 13.66 10.36 -12.34
C GLY A 165 13.28 8.87 -12.26
N LYS A 166 14.08 8.03 -11.62
CA LYS A 166 13.95 6.56 -11.41
C LYS A 166 12.56 6.09 -10.92
N THR A 167 11.48 6.43 -11.64
CA THR A 167 10.11 6.50 -11.11
C THR A 167 9.33 5.20 -11.22
N GLY A 168 9.68 4.27 -12.11
CA GLY A 168 8.86 3.09 -12.35
C GLY A 168 8.84 2.11 -11.16
N LEU A 169 10.01 1.69 -10.69
CA LEU A 169 10.16 0.76 -9.57
C LEU A 169 9.72 1.37 -8.24
N ASN A 170 10.08 2.64 -8.00
CA ASN A 170 9.68 3.35 -6.80
C ASN A 170 8.15 3.46 -6.68
N LYS A 171 7.43 3.61 -7.80
CA LYS A 171 5.97 3.69 -7.82
C LYS A 171 5.31 2.34 -7.47
N ALA A 172 5.84 1.22 -8.00
CA ALA A 172 5.35 -0.12 -7.65
C ALA A 172 5.58 -0.44 -6.17
N TYR A 173 6.78 -0.18 -5.63
CA TYR A 173 7.07 -0.37 -4.22
C TYR A 173 6.15 0.46 -3.32
N THR A 174 5.89 1.70 -3.70
CA THR A 174 5.05 2.59 -2.92
C THR A 174 3.58 2.19 -2.95
N ASN A 175 3.06 1.90 -4.15
CA ASN A 175 1.63 1.66 -4.30
C ASN A 175 1.19 0.30 -3.74
N TYR A 176 2.11 -0.68 -3.66
CA TYR A 176 1.78 -2.05 -3.26
C TYR A 176 2.44 -2.48 -1.96
N PHE A 177 3.76 -2.34 -1.85
CA PHE A 177 4.48 -2.85 -0.68
C PHE A 177 4.19 -2.03 0.58
N LEU A 178 4.12 -0.71 0.49
CA LEU A 178 3.88 0.14 1.65
C LEU A 178 2.54 -0.19 2.35
N PRO A 179 1.38 -0.25 1.66
CA PRO A 179 0.12 -0.58 2.29
C PRO A 179 0.07 -2.02 2.84
N ILE A 180 0.54 -3.00 2.06
CA ILE A 180 0.54 -4.42 2.47
C ILE A 180 1.33 -4.59 3.77
N ILE A 181 2.56 -4.07 3.80
CA ILE A 181 3.46 -4.20 4.94
C ILE A 181 2.89 -3.47 6.17
N SER A 182 2.33 -2.28 6.00
CA SER A 182 1.74 -1.52 7.10
C SER A 182 0.57 -2.26 7.75
N VAL A 183 -0.34 -2.80 6.95
CA VAL A 183 -1.48 -3.59 7.45
C VAL A 183 -1.00 -4.90 8.09
N LEU A 184 -0.01 -5.58 7.52
CA LEU A 184 0.54 -6.81 8.06
C LEU A 184 1.13 -6.59 9.46
N TYR A 185 1.96 -5.57 9.66
CA TYR A 185 2.54 -5.28 10.97
C TYR A 185 1.51 -4.76 11.97
N ALA A 186 0.51 -4.00 11.51
CA ALA A 186 -0.63 -3.64 12.35
C ALA A 186 -1.35 -4.90 12.87
N CYS A 187 -1.63 -5.88 12.01
CA CYS A 187 -2.27 -7.15 12.39
C CYS A 187 -1.43 -7.95 13.40
N VAL A 188 -0.11 -8.03 13.20
CA VAL A 188 0.79 -8.72 14.14
C VAL A 188 0.79 -8.05 15.51
N ALA A 189 0.85 -6.72 15.56
CA ALA A 189 0.80 -5.97 16.81
C ALA A 189 -0.56 -6.10 17.50
N MET A 190 -1.67 -6.04 16.74
CA MET A 190 -3.02 -6.25 17.29
C MET A 190 -3.19 -7.64 17.87
N ALA A 191 -2.71 -8.69 17.18
CA ALA A 191 -2.82 -10.06 17.65
C ALA A 191 -2.13 -10.25 19.01
N SER A 192 -0.91 -9.75 19.19
CA SER A 192 -0.16 -9.86 20.41
C SER A 192 -0.75 -9.00 21.55
N ALA A 193 -1.03 -7.72 21.27
CA ALA A 193 -1.55 -6.79 22.28
C ALA A 193 -2.97 -7.18 22.73
N ALA A 194 -3.85 -7.59 21.80
CA ALA A 194 -5.19 -8.04 22.16
C ALA A 194 -5.17 -9.31 23.03
N ALA A 195 -4.32 -10.29 22.68
CA ALA A 195 -4.17 -11.50 23.48
C ALA A 195 -3.70 -11.19 24.90
N GLU A 196 -2.71 -10.31 25.05
CA GLU A 196 -2.15 -9.89 26.35
C GLU A 196 -3.18 -9.15 27.21
N LEU A 197 -3.90 -8.18 26.61
CA LEU A 197 -4.85 -7.32 27.32
C LEU A 197 -6.24 -7.96 27.55
N SER A 198 -6.49 -9.18 27.05
CA SER A 198 -7.74 -9.91 27.23
C SER A 198 -7.50 -11.27 27.90
N ALA A 199 -7.16 -12.30 27.12
CA ALA A 199 -6.93 -13.65 27.59
C ALA A 199 -5.76 -13.73 28.60
N GLY A 200 -4.71 -12.93 28.41
CA GLY A 200 -3.58 -12.86 29.34
C GLY A 200 -3.94 -12.34 30.73
N GLU A 201 -4.90 -11.42 30.85
CA GLU A 201 -5.41 -10.98 32.14
C GLU A 201 -6.29 -12.07 32.82
N LYS A 202 -7.02 -12.89 32.04
CA LYS A 202 -7.75 -14.03 32.56
C LYS A 202 -6.79 -15.09 33.14
N GLU A 203 -5.75 -15.44 32.41
CA GLU A 203 -4.72 -16.38 32.84
C GLU A 203 -4.06 -15.94 34.16
N ARG A 204 -3.87 -14.64 34.37
CA ARG A 204 -3.27 -14.07 35.58
C ARG A 204 -4.28 -13.83 36.68
N GLY A 205 -5.57 -14.10 36.47
CA GLY A 205 -6.63 -13.86 37.46
C GLY A 205 -6.84 -12.38 37.79
N THR A 206 -6.39 -11.46 36.95
CA THR A 206 -6.51 -10.00 37.15
C THR A 206 -7.80 -9.41 36.58
N TRP A 207 -8.57 -10.18 35.84
CA TRP A 207 -9.81 -9.75 35.19
C TRP A 207 -10.93 -9.48 36.19
N GLU A 208 -11.16 -10.39 37.14
CA GLU A 208 -12.21 -10.26 38.18
C GLU A 208 -12.01 -9.05 39.10
N PRO A 209 -10.80 -8.82 39.69
CA PRO A 209 -10.54 -7.61 40.46
C PRO A 209 -10.78 -6.32 39.65
N LEU A 210 -10.46 -6.34 38.38
CA LEU A 210 -10.67 -5.17 37.49
C LEU A 210 -12.17 -4.88 37.31
N LEU A 211 -13.01 -5.91 37.18
CA LEU A 211 -14.46 -5.76 37.08
C LEU A 211 -15.07 -5.27 38.41
N ALA A 212 -14.48 -5.65 39.55
CA ALA A 212 -14.91 -5.24 40.89
C ALA A 212 -14.67 -3.74 41.18
N THR A 213 -13.83 -3.05 40.40
CA THR A 213 -13.52 -1.61 40.59
C THR A 213 -14.67 -0.64 40.31
N GLY A 214 -15.86 -1.12 39.90
CA GLY A 214 -17.00 -0.27 39.54
C GLY A 214 -16.84 0.52 38.24
N VAL A 215 -15.86 0.16 37.42
CA VAL A 215 -15.72 0.67 36.04
C VAL A 215 -16.73 -0.05 35.16
N SER A 216 -17.49 0.69 34.37
CA SER A 216 -18.45 0.08 33.44
C SER A 216 -17.71 -0.81 32.43
N ARG A 217 -18.27 -1.98 32.12
CA ARG A 217 -17.73 -2.93 31.15
C ARG A 217 -17.40 -2.25 29.81
N LYS A 218 -18.29 -1.36 29.38
CA LYS A 218 -18.08 -0.56 28.16
C LYS A 218 -16.83 0.33 28.22
N SER A 219 -16.61 1.02 29.35
CA SER A 219 -15.43 1.87 29.52
C SER A 219 -14.14 1.04 29.55
N LEU A 220 -14.20 -0.16 30.08
CA LEU A 220 -13.08 -1.10 30.15
C LEU A 220 -12.74 -1.60 28.74
N VAL A 221 -13.73 -2.09 28.00
CA VAL A 221 -13.55 -2.57 26.62
C VAL A 221 -12.98 -1.47 25.71
N LEU A 222 -13.58 -0.27 25.76
CA LEU A 222 -13.10 0.86 24.96
C LEU A 222 -11.65 1.23 25.27
N GLY A 223 -11.30 1.31 26.57
CA GLY A 223 -9.93 1.66 26.97
C GLY A 223 -8.90 0.63 26.46
N LYS A 224 -9.24 -0.67 26.51
CA LYS A 224 -8.37 -1.74 26.03
C LYS A 224 -8.27 -1.77 24.49
N ILE A 225 -9.39 -1.61 23.77
CA ILE A 225 -9.37 -1.55 22.30
C ILE A 225 -8.50 -0.39 21.84
N PHE A 226 -8.62 0.81 22.44
CA PHE A 226 -7.75 1.93 22.07
C PHE A 226 -6.28 1.69 22.43
N ALA A 227 -5.95 0.93 23.47
CA ALA A 227 -4.58 0.56 23.77
C ALA A 227 -4.02 -0.40 22.70
N VAL A 228 -4.81 -1.40 22.28
CA VAL A 228 -4.44 -2.30 21.16
C VAL A 228 -4.26 -1.52 19.86
N SER A 229 -5.18 -0.61 19.53
CA SER A 229 -5.09 0.17 18.30
C SER A 229 -3.87 1.11 18.27
N LEU A 230 -3.49 1.68 19.40
CA LEU A 230 -2.28 2.51 19.47
C LEU A 230 -1.01 1.67 19.27
N MET A 231 -0.94 0.46 19.83
CA MET A 231 0.19 -0.45 19.56
C MET A 231 0.26 -0.85 18.08
N ALA A 232 -0.88 -1.09 17.45
CA ALA A 232 -0.97 -1.34 16.02
C ALA A 232 -0.43 -0.15 15.22
N PHE A 233 -0.89 1.05 15.54
CA PHE A 233 -0.46 2.29 14.88
C PHE A 233 1.04 2.55 15.03
N LEU A 234 1.59 2.33 16.20
CA LEU A 234 3.05 2.47 16.40
C LEU A 234 3.84 1.45 15.58
N SER A 235 3.34 0.22 15.45
CA SER A 235 3.99 -0.83 14.65
C SER A 235 3.89 -0.57 13.15
N SER A 236 2.72 -0.18 12.67
CA SER A 236 2.50 0.17 11.26
C SER A 236 3.27 1.44 10.87
N LEU A 237 3.28 2.46 11.72
CA LEU A 237 4.07 3.67 11.52
C LEU A 237 5.57 3.35 11.46
N SER A 238 6.05 2.44 12.32
CA SER A 238 7.43 1.96 12.29
C SER A 238 7.76 1.29 10.95
N SER A 239 6.86 0.47 10.41
CA SER A 239 7.06 -0.16 9.09
C SER A 239 7.12 0.87 7.96
N VAL A 240 6.27 1.90 8.03
CA VAL A 240 6.29 3.04 7.10
C VAL A 240 7.62 3.78 7.16
N LEU A 241 8.13 4.04 8.37
CA LEU A 241 9.44 4.67 8.56
C LEU A 241 10.58 3.81 7.99
N GLY A 242 10.53 2.49 8.19
CA GLY A 242 11.49 1.55 7.59
C GLY A 242 11.46 1.57 6.07
N PHE A 243 10.27 1.67 5.48
CA PHE A 243 10.10 1.85 4.04
C PHE A 243 10.73 3.15 3.54
N PHE A 244 10.46 4.28 4.20
CA PHE A 244 11.05 5.57 3.83
C PHE A 244 12.56 5.61 4.02
N ALA A 245 13.08 4.99 5.07
CA ALA A 245 14.51 4.86 5.28
C ALA A 245 15.19 4.11 4.11
N TYR A 246 14.59 2.99 3.68
CA TYR A 246 15.03 2.27 2.48
C TYR A 246 14.95 3.15 1.23
N ALA A 247 13.83 3.80 1.01
CA ALA A 247 13.60 4.64 -0.16
C ALA A 247 14.62 5.78 -0.29
N PHE A 248 14.98 6.40 0.84
CA PHE A 248 15.96 7.49 0.89
C PHE A 248 17.39 7.00 0.71
N LEU A 249 17.78 5.93 1.39
CA LEU A 249 19.16 5.45 1.44
C LEU A 249 19.56 4.56 0.26
N ALA A 250 18.64 3.75 -0.24
CA ALA A 250 18.94 2.73 -1.24
C ALA A 250 18.24 2.94 -2.61
N ALA A 251 17.04 3.53 -2.64
CA ALA A 251 16.25 3.67 -3.86
C ALA A 251 16.37 5.06 -4.54
N GLY A 252 17.08 6.00 -3.93
CA GLY A 252 17.30 7.35 -4.50
C GLY A 252 16.09 8.28 -4.43
N GLY A 253 15.17 8.03 -3.49
CA GLY A 253 13.99 8.85 -3.23
C GLY A 253 12.67 8.22 -3.69
N VAL A 254 11.57 8.77 -3.22
CA VAL A 254 10.20 8.37 -3.57
C VAL A 254 9.40 9.61 -3.97
N SER A 255 8.65 9.51 -5.04
CA SER A 255 7.71 10.56 -5.45
C SER A 255 6.30 10.24 -4.94
N ILE A 256 6.06 10.47 -3.65
CA ILE A 256 4.71 10.41 -3.07
C ILE A 256 4.30 11.81 -2.65
N SER A 257 3.04 12.16 -2.93
CA SER A 257 2.47 13.39 -2.39
C SER A 257 2.32 13.27 -0.86
N VAL A 258 2.63 14.34 -0.14
CA VAL A 258 2.39 14.42 1.31
C VAL A 258 0.92 14.22 1.64
N ALA A 259 0.01 14.68 0.76
CA ALA A 259 -1.42 14.48 0.90
C ALA A 259 -1.79 12.98 0.91
N ASN A 260 -1.25 12.19 -0.04
CA ASN A 260 -1.51 10.75 -0.11
C ASN A 260 -1.03 10.00 1.14
N ILE A 261 0.10 10.42 1.71
CA ILE A 261 0.60 9.84 2.97
C ILE A 261 -0.37 10.15 4.12
N PHE A 262 -0.85 11.39 4.21
CA PHE A 262 -1.78 11.81 5.25
C PHE A 262 -3.13 11.08 5.12
N GLU A 263 -3.68 10.97 3.92
CA GLU A 263 -4.90 10.22 3.61
C GLU A 263 -4.76 8.74 3.97
N PHE A 264 -3.62 8.14 3.61
CA PHE A 264 -3.31 6.75 3.96
C PHE A 264 -3.21 6.55 5.47
N LEU A 265 -2.50 7.39 6.20
CA LEU A 265 -2.39 7.30 7.65
C LEU A 265 -3.74 7.47 8.35
N LEU A 266 -4.58 8.37 7.85
CA LEU A 266 -5.91 8.59 8.41
C LEU A 266 -6.80 7.36 8.27
N ILE A 267 -6.87 6.76 7.08
CA ILE A 267 -7.67 5.54 6.87
C ILE A 267 -7.09 4.35 7.62
N LEU A 268 -5.76 4.27 7.75
CA LEU A 268 -5.07 3.23 8.50
C LEU A 268 -5.43 3.27 9.99
N VAL A 269 -5.43 4.45 10.62
CA VAL A 269 -5.86 4.62 12.02
C VAL A 269 -7.30 4.17 12.23
N LEU A 270 -8.23 4.52 11.34
CA LEU A 270 -9.62 4.07 11.42
C LEU A 270 -9.75 2.56 11.26
N PHE A 271 -9.03 1.99 10.33
CA PHE A 271 -8.95 0.55 10.16
C PHE A 271 -8.41 -0.14 11.42
N GLU A 272 -7.35 0.38 12.02
CA GLU A 272 -6.73 -0.19 13.21
C GLU A 272 -7.65 -0.14 14.42
N ILE A 273 -8.43 0.92 14.60
CA ILE A 273 -9.46 1.00 15.65
C ILE A 273 -10.53 -0.07 15.43
N PHE A 274 -11.05 -0.20 14.22
CA PHE A 274 -12.02 -1.24 13.87
C PHE A 274 -11.44 -2.64 14.06
N ALA A 275 -10.29 -2.93 13.44
CA ALA A 275 -9.66 -4.25 13.48
C ALA A 275 -9.29 -4.65 14.93
N SER A 276 -8.75 -3.72 15.72
CA SER A 276 -8.46 -3.96 17.14
C SER A 276 -9.69 -4.40 17.94
N SER A 277 -10.88 -3.90 17.58
CA SER A 277 -12.12 -4.35 18.23
C SER A 277 -12.43 -5.82 17.92
N VAL A 278 -12.13 -6.29 16.72
CA VAL A 278 -12.29 -7.69 16.31
C VAL A 278 -11.29 -8.59 17.05
N TYR A 279 -10.00 -8.21 17.03
CA TYR A 279 -8.96 -8.97 17.74
C TYR A 279 -9.26 -9.05 19.24
N PHE A 280 -9.68 -7.95 19.85
CA PHE A 280 -10.03 -7.93 21.27
C PHE A 280 -11.26 -8.79 21.58
N ALA A 281 -12.28 -8.82 20.70
CA ALA A 281 -13.44 -9.69 20.85
C ALA A 281 -13.05 -11.17 20.87
N PHE A 282 -12.18 -11.61 19.97
CA PHE A 282 -11.66 -12.99 19.97
C PHE A 282 -10.82 -13.28 21.22
N GLY A 283 -10.02 -12.33 21.66
CA GLY A 283 -9.27 -12.45 22.90
C GLY A 283 -10.15 -12.59 24.14
N VAL A 284 -11.29 -11.90 24.19
CA VAL A 284 -12.28 -12.03 25.27
C VAL A 284 -12.92 -13.43 25.33
N ILE A 285 -13.15 -14.05 24.17
CA ILE A 285 -13.75 -15.40 24.10
C ILE A 285 -12.73 -16.48 24.46
N SER A 286 -11.45 -16.24 24.19
CA SER A 286 -10.36 -17.19 24.42
C SER A 286 -10.11 -17.46 25.92
N LYS A 287 -9.70 -18.68 26.23
CA LYS A 287 -9.33 -19.10 27.60
C LYS A 287 -7.87 -18.78 27.93
N SER A 288 -7.00 -18.72 26.92
CA SER A 288 -5.57 -18.48 27.09
C SER A 288 -5.02 -17.52 26.03
N SER A 289 -3.89 -16.88 26.36
CA SER A 289 -3.18 -16.00 25.42
C SER A 289 -2.75 -16.75 24.17
N LYS A 290 -2.38 -18.02 24.27
CA LYS A 290 -2.03 -18.87 23.11
C LYS A 290 -3.25 -19.12 22.22
N GLU A 291 -4.40 -19.42 22.83
CA GLU A 291 -5.67 -19.62 22.09
C GLU A 291 -6.10 -18.33 21.39
N ALA A 292 -5.99 -17.18 22.05
CA ALA A 292 -6.27 -15.88 21.47
C ALA A 292 -5.40 -15.59 20.24
N GLN A 293 -4.12 -15.91 20.31
CA GLN A 293 -3.20 -15.77 19.17
C GLN A 293 -3.56 -16.73 18.01
N LEU A 294 -4.01 -17.96 18.31
CA LEU A 294 -4.47 -18.89 17.27
C LEU A 294 -5.74 -18.36 16.56
N TYR A 295 -6.69 -17.80 17.30
CA TYR A 295 -7.88 -17.17 16.69
C TYR A 295 -7.53 -15.89 15.92
N ALA A 296 -6.44 -15.20 16.28
CA ALA A 296 -5.96 -14.05 15.55
C ALA A 296 -5.43 -14.38 14.14
N LEU A 297 -4.94 -15.62 13.89
CA LEU A 297 -4.39 -16.00 12.58
C LEU A 297 -5.41 -15.89 11.42
N PRO A 298 -6.61 -16.49 11.48
CA PRO A 298 -7.59 -16.34 10.43
C PRO A 298 -8.09 -14.89 10.30
N VAL A 299 -8.16 -14.13 11.39
CA VAL A 299 -8.51 -12.70 11.36
C VAL A 299 -7.44 -11.91 10.63
N SER A 300 -6.16 -12.17 10.93
CA SER A 300 -5.03 -11.54 10.22
C SER A 300 -5.06 -11.87 8.73
N ALA A 301 -5.33 -13.13 8.38
CA ALA A 301 -5.45 -13.55 6.98
C ALA A 301 -6.62 -12.83 6.28
N ALA A 302 -7.77 -12.68 6.94
CA ALA A 302 -8.93 -12.00 6.37
C ALA A 302 -8.66 -10.50 6.08
N PHE A 303 -7.83 -9.83 6.87
CA PHE A 303 -7.46 -8.43 6.65
C PHE A 303 -6.29 -8.25 5.71
N THR A 304 -5.32 -9.18 5.69
CA THR A 304 -4.13 -9.05 4.85
C THR A 304 -4.30 -9.65 3.46
N ALA A 305 -5.06 -10.75 3.31
CA ALA A 305 -5.27 -11.40 2.00
C ALA A 305 -5.86 -10.46 0.94
N PRO A 306 -6.88 -9.61 1.23
CA PRO A 306 -7.39 -8.66 0.25
C PRO A 306 -6.32 -7.68 -0.28
N MET A 307 -5.30 -7.34 0.53
CA MET A 307 -4.23 -6.43 0.12
C MET A 307 -3.40 -6.95 -1.06
N PHE A 308 -3.30 -8.27 -1.24
CA PHE A 308 -2.60 -8.85 -2.39
C PHE A 308 -3.34 -8.64 -3.72
N PHE A 309 -4.61 -8.27 -3.68
CA PHE A 309 -5.41 -7.96 -4.85
C PHE A 309 -5.30 -6.49 -5.31
N LEU A 310 -4.53 -5.64 -4.61
CA LEU A 310 -4.32 -4.23 -4.98
C LEU A 310 -3.96 -4.03 -6.46
N ASN A 311 -3.14 -4.93 -7.02
CA ASN A 311 -2.71 -4.88 -8.43
C ASN A 311 -3.82 -5.24 -9.44
N LEU A 312 -4.87 -5.92 -9.00
CA LEU A 312 -5.96 -6.41 -9.86
C LEU A 312 -7.15 -5.46 -9.86
N ILE A 313 -7.18 -4.49 -8.94
CA ILE A 313 -8.27 -3.53 -8.81
C ILE A 313 -7.99 -2.35 -9.75
N ASN A 314 -8.93 -2.10 -10.65
CA ASN A 314 -8.91 -0.86 -11.43
C ASN A 314 -9.62 0.24 -10.61
N PRO A 315 -8.89 1.30 -10.19
CA PRO A 315 -9.45 2.36 -9.35
C PRO A 315 -10.61 3.13 -10.00
N GLN A 316 -10.71 3.09 -11.34
CA GLN A 316 -11.81 3.76 -12.07
C GLN A 316 -13.13 2.99 -12.04
N ASN A 317 -13.10 1.69 -11.69
CA ASN A 317 -14.26 0.80 -11.73
C ASN A 317 -14.73 0.38 -10.32
N ILE A 318 -14.30 1.06 -9.27
CA ILE A 318 -14.72 0.78 -7.89
C ILE A 318 -16.17 1.24 -7.71
N GLY A 319 -17.06 0.30 -7.39
CA GLY A 319 -18.46 0.57 -7.09
C GLY A 319 -18.74 0.66 -5.59
N LEU A 320 -19.91 1.18 -5.22
CA LEU A 320 -20.32 1.28 -3.82
C LEU A 320 -20.48 -0.08 -3.12
N LYS A 321 -20.69 -1.17 -3.87
CA LYS A 321 -20.87 -2.52 -3.32
C LYS A 321 -19.55 -3.07 -2.77
N GLU A 322 -18.45 -2.82 -3.46
CA GLU A 322 -17.10 -3.22 -3.06
C GLU A 322 -16.67 -2.51 -1.77
N LEU A 323 -17.14 -1.28 -1.56
CA LEU A 323 -16.85 -0.49 -0.36
C LEU A 323 -17.60 -0.97 0.90
N CYS A 324 -18.60 -1.83 0.74
CA CYS A 324 -19.36 -2.40 1.88
C CYS A 324 -18.70 -3.64 2.49
N VAL A 325 -17.67 -4.22 1.88
CA VAL A 325 -17.05 -5.46 2.35
C VAL A 325 -15.88 -5.14 3.30
N PRO A 326 -15.93 -5.58 4.59
CA PRO A 326 -14.84 -5.33 5.53
C PRO A 326 -13.51 -5.92 5.04
N GLY A 327 -12.44 -5.15 5.14
CA GLY A 327 -11.11 -5.53 4.64
C GLY A 327 -10.91 -5.20 3.16
N PHE A 328 -11.87 -5.52 2.28
CA PHE A 328 -11.79 -5.17 0.87
C PHE A 328 -12.01 -3.66 0.64
N ASN A 329 -12.86 -3.03 1.43
CA ASN A 329 -13.08 -1.58 1.40
C ASN A 329 -11.78 -0.78 1.65
N LEU A 330 -10.91 -1.24 2.54
CA LEU A 330 -9.59 -0.64 2.77
C LEU A 330 -8.73 -0.71 1.50
N VAL A 331 -8.73 -1.87 0.83
CA VAL A 331 -7.97 -2.10 -0.41
C VAL A 331 -8.40 -1.14 -1.51
N CYS A 332 -9.71 -0.95 -1.70
CA CYS A 332 -10.27 -0.04 -2.70
C CYS A 332 -9.79 1.40 -2.49
N VAL A 333 -9.92 1.92 -1.26
CA VAL A 333 -9.50 3.30 -0.96
C VAL A 333 -8.00 3.47 -1.05
N VAL A 334 -7.22 2.49 -0.58
CA VAL A 334 -5.75 2.52 -0.71
C VAL A 334 -5.33 2.54 -2.18
N CYS A 335 -6.00 1.75 -3.03
CA CYS A 335 -5.77 1.76 -4.48
C CYS A 335 -6.02 3.16 -5.08
N GLU A 336 -7.12 3.82 -4.72
CA GLU A 336 -7.44 5.17 -5.18
C GLU A 336 -6.42 6.22 -4.72
N ILE A 337 -5.99 6.17 -3.44
CA ILE A 337 -4.99 7.09 -2.88
C ILE A 337 -3.68 7.04 -3.66
N PHE A 338 -3.16 5.84 -3.91
CA PHE A 338 -1.86 5.68 -4.54
C PHE A 338 -1.89 5.69 -6.07
N SER A 339 -3.07 5.55 -6.70
CA SER A 339 -3.24 5.61 -8.16
C SER A 339 -3.54 7.03 -8.69
N ALA A 340 -3.50 8.05 -7.82
CA ALA A 340 -3.87 9.44 -8.15
C ALA A 340 -5.32 9.59 -8.68
N SER A 341 -6.21 8.67 -8.29
CA SER A 341 -7.64 8.66 -8.62
C SER A 341 -8.52 8.84 -7.39
N PHE A 342 -8.04 9.58 -6.40
CA PHE A 342 -8.68 9.77 -5.11
C PHE A 342 -10.12 10.28 -5.24
N ASN A 343 -11.07 9.54 -4.63
CA ASN A 343 -12.48 9.92 -4.57
C ASN A 343 -12.91 10.14 -3.12
N LEU A 344 -13.18 11.40 -2.78
CA LEU A 344 -13.59 11.78 -1.43
C LEU A 344 -14.88 11.08 -0.97
N ILE A 345 -15.83 10.80 -1.86
CA ILE A 345 -17.08 10.12 -1.53
C ILE A 345 -16.80 8.67 -1.10
N HIS A 346 -15.93 7.96 -1.82
CA HIS A 346 -15.52 6.59 -1.48
C HIS A 346 -14.76 6.57 -0.15
N PHE A 347 -13.85 7.51 0.04
CA PHE A 347 -13.11 7.65 1.30
C PHE A 347 -14.05 7.85 2.50
N LEU A 348 -15.01 8.78 2.41
CA LEU A 348 -15.97 9.03 3.46
C LEU A 348 -16.92 7.84 3.69
N ALA A 349 -17.32 7.14 2.63
CA ALA A 349 -18.13 5.93 2.73
C ALA A 349 -17.40 4.83 3.50
N VAL A 350 -16.13 4.60 3.22
CA VAL A 350 -15.32 3.61 3.94
C VAL A 350 -15.11 4.01 5.39
N CYS A 351 -14.84 5.28 5.68
CA CYS A 351 -14.78 5.79 7.05
C CYS A 351 -16.09 5.51 7.82
N ALA A 352 -17.23 5.77 7.20
CA ALA A 352 -18.54 5.53 7.81
C ALA A 352 -18.77 4.02 8.08
N TRP A 353 -18.40 3.14 7.12
CA TRP A 353 -18.49 1.69 7.30
C TRP A 353 -17.57 1.19 8.40
N MET A 354 -16.33 1.64 8.50
CA MET A 354 -15.40 1.24 9.58
C MET A 354 -15.92 1.65 10.96
N ILE A 355 -16.49 2.85 11.09
CA ILE A 355 -17.12 3.31 12.31
C ILE A 355 -18.34 2.44 12.66
N LEU A 356 -19.18 2.11 11.68
CA LEU A 356 -20.32 1.23 11.89
C LEU A 356 -19.90 -0.16 12.38
N TYR A 357 -18.92 -0.78 11.72
CA TYR A 357 -18.39 -2.09 12.10
C TYR A 357 -17.81 -2.06 13.52
N PHE A 358 -17.06 -1.01 13.86
CA PHE A 358 -16.52 -0.82 15.20
C PHE A 358 -17.63 -0.85 16.27
N PHE A 359 -18.72 -0.10 16.07
CA PHE A 359 -19.82 -0.07 17.04
C PHE A 359 -20.58 -1.39 17.13
N VAL A 360 -20.73 -2.13 16.02
CA VAL A 360 -21.33 -3.46 16.00
C VAL A 360 -20.49 -4.44 16.83
N ILE A 361 -19.18 -4.51 16.57
CA ILE A 361 -18.28 -5.39 17.29
C ILE A 361 -18.19 -5.02 18.78
N LEU A 362 -18.16 -3.72 19.09
CA LEU A 362 -18.16 -3.24 20.47
C LEU A 362 -19.38 -3.78 21.25
N LYS A 363 -20.58 -3.67 20.68
CA LYS A 363 -21.81 -4.20 21.30
C LYS A 363 -21.77 -5.73 21.47
N ILE A 364 -21.23 -6.44 20.49
CA ILE A 364 -21.06 -7.90 20.55
C ILE A 364 -20.11 -8.25 21.70
N THR A 365 -18.97 -7.59 21.80
CA THR A 365 -17.97 -7.80 22.85
C THR A 365 -18.55 -7.51 24.24
N GLU A 366 -19.31 -6.42 24.41
CA GLU A 366 -20.00 -6.08 25.67
C GLU A 366 -20.97 -7.20 26.09
N LYS A 367 -21.73 -7.75 25.13
CA LYS A 367 -22.68 -8.84 25.38
C LYS A 367 -21.96 -10.13 25.80
N PHE A 368 -20.81 -10.45 25.19
CA PHE A 368 -20.00 -11.60 25.60
C PHE A 368 -19.48 -11.43 27.04
N LEU A 369 -18.98 -10.26 27.40
CA LEU A 369 -18.53 -9.95 28.77
C LEU A 369 -19.65 -9.96 29.83
N SER A 370 -20.91 -9.90 29.40
CA SER A 370 -22.04 -10.01 30.35
C SER A 370 -22.37 -11.45 30.75
N LYS A 371 -21.86 -12.44 30.02
CA LYS A 371 -22.07 -13.85 30.31
C LYS A 371 -21.06 -14.33 31.37
N GLU A 372 -21.52 -14.88 32.46
CA GLU A 372 -20.68 -15.42 33.56
C GLU A 372 -19.71 -16.50 33.10
N SER A 373 -20.04 -17.25 32.06
CA SER A 373 -19.19 -18.31 31.49
C SER A 373 -17.93 -17.81 30.75
N VAL A 374 -17.79 -16.51 30.57
CA VAL A 374 -16.65 -15.89 29.86
C VAL A 374 -15.66 -15.25 30.81
N ILE A 375 -16.06 -15.03 32.04
CA ILE A 375 -15.25 -14.53 33.17
C ILE A 375 -14.63 -15.68 33.91
#